data_e58d1f50bffb65e131ab3205f2630da4
#
_entry.id   e58d1f50bffb65e131ab3205f2630da4
#
_cell.length_a   1.000
_cell.length_b   1.000
_cell.length_c   1.000
_cell.angle_alpha   90.00
_cell.angle_beta   90.00
_cell.angle_gamma   90.00
#
_symmetry.space_group_name_H-M   'P 1'
#
loop_
_entity.id
_entity.type
_entity.pdbx_description
1 polymer ?
#
loop_
_entity_poly.entity_id
_entity_poly.type
_entity_poly.pdbx_seq_one_letter_code
_entity_poly.pdbx_strand_id
1 'polypeptide(L)'
;MLYASDMTFGESISTCFKKYVDFNGRASRSEFWYFYLFLVILSVAAIPLDIAIFPYNEWGPINTTIAILTFFPYISVTARRLHDSNYSGWLQLLVITIIGIIPVLIWLIQKGYEDENRFGVNPLVNS
;
A
#
# COMPACT_ATOMS: atom_id res chain seq x y z
N MET A 1 -4.33 11.56 26.38
CA MET A 1 -3.65 11.50 25.10
C MET A 1 -4.26 10.43 24.23
N LEU A 2 -4.49 10.78 23.05
CA LEU A 2 -5.11 9.87 22.12
C LEU A 2 -4.06 9.31 21.19
N TYR A 3 -4.06 8.00 21.07
CA TYR A 3 -3.36 7.40 19.98
C TYR A 3 -4.10 7.79 18.70
N ALA A 4 -3.36 8.05 17.65
CA ALA A 4 -3.99 8.09 16.35
C ALA A 4 -4.64 6.73 16.17
N SER A 5 -5.95 6.70 16.08
CA SER A 5 -6.63 5.45 15.78
C SER A 5 -6.16 4.94 14.44
N ASP A 6 -6.29 3.65 14.23
CA ASP A 6 -6.10 3.09 12.91
C ASP A 6 -7.00 3.84 11.93
N MET A 7 -6.53 4.02 10.71
CA MET A 7 -7.30 4.70 9.69
C MET A 7 -8.52 3.89 9.30
N THR A 8 -9.61 4.60 8.99
CA THR A 8 -10.75 3.97 8.34
C THR A 8 -10.39 3.64 6.90
N PHE A 9 -11.23 2.85 6.25
CA PHE A 9 -11.05 2.50 4.84
C PHE A 9 -10.94 3.76 3.96
N GLY A 10 -11.86 4.70 4.12
CA GLY A 10 -11.86 5.94 3.34
C GLY A 10 -10.66 6.83 3.63
N GLU A 11 -10.25 6.94 4.89
CA GLU A 11 -9.06 7.71 5.26
C GLU A 11 -7.80 7.14 4.66
N SER A 12 -7.67 5.81 4.64
CA SER A 12 -6.51 5.13 4.06
C SER A 12 -6.39 5.41 2.58
N ILE A 13 -7.49 5.32 1.84
CA ILE A 13 -7.53 5.61 0.41
C ILE A 13 -7.14 7.07 0.16
N SER A 14 -7.76 7.99 0.88
CA SER A 14 -7.50 9.42 0.74
C SER A 14 -6.03 9.75 1.01
N THR A 15 -5.48 9.20 2.10
CA THR A 15 -4.09 9.45 2.47
C THR A 15 -3.12 8.91 1.43
N CYS A 16 -3.36 7.71 0.91
CA CYS A 16 -2.49 7.12 -0.10
C CYS A 16 -2.49 7.94 -1.39
N PHE A 17 -3.62 8.49 -1.79
CA PHE A 17 -3.67 9.34 -2.97
C PHE A 17 -3.07 10.73 -2.72
N LYS A 18 -3.21 11.29 -1.52
CA LYS A 18 -2.53 12.54 -1.15
C LYS A 18 -1.02 12.39 -1.15
N LYS A 19 -0.53 11.22 -0.74
CA LYS A 19 0.89 10.90 -0.70
C LYS A 19 1.31 10.07 -1.92
N TYR A 20 0.79 10.42 -3.07
CA TYR A 20 0.93 9.66 -4.31
C TYR A 20 2.37 9.27 -4.62
N VAL A 21 3.31 10.19 -4.42
CA VAL A 21 4.74 9.96 -4.63
C VAL A 21 5.57 10.26 -3.38
N ASP A 22 4.95 10.24 -2.21
CA ASP A 22 5.64 10.50 -0.96
C ASP A 22 6.15 9.20 -0.36
N PHE A 23 7.44 8.95 -0.54
CA PHE A 23 8.12 7.76 -0.04
C PHE A 23 8.69 7.95 1.36
N ASN A 24 8.56 9.15 1.93
CA ASN A 24 9.08 9.47 3.24
C ASN A 24 8.07 9.17 4.32
N GLY A 25 8.56 8.92 5.54
CA GLY A 25 7.69 8.68 6.68
C GLY A 25 7.29 7.23 6.83
N ARG A 26 6.24 7.02 7.61
CA ARG A 26 5.79 5.69 8.02
C ARG A 26 4.29 5.54 7.71
N ALA A 27 3.86 4.33 7.44
CA ALA A 27 2.45 4.00 7.26
C ALA A 27 2.05 2.90 8.25
N SER A 28 0.87 3.04 8.85
CA SER A 28 0.31 2.01 9.72
C SER A 28 -0.17 0.81 8.91
N ARG A 29 -0.45 -0.30 9.61
CA ARG A 29 -1.03 -1.48 8.98
C ARG A 29 -2.36 -1.17 8.31
N SER A 30 -3.22 -0.38 8.96
CA SER A 30 -4.52 -0.03 8.41
C SER A 30 -4.40 0.80 7.12
N GLU A 31 -3.47 1.75 7.09
CA GLU A 31 -3.26 2.55 5.87
C GLU A 31 -2.88 1.66 4.68
N PHE A 32 -1.94 0.75 4.89
CA PHE A 32 -1.46 -0.12 3.81
C PHE A 32 -2.52 -1.15 3.40
N TRP A 33 -3.07 -1.89 4.37
CA TRP A 33 -3.93 -3.04 4.06
C TRP A 33 -5.30 -2.61 3.54
N TYR A 34 -5.85 -1.49 4.01
CA TYR A 34 -7.09 -0.97 3.45
C TYR A 34 -6.89 -0.45 2.03
N PHE A 35 -5.75 0.18 1.75
CA PHE A 35 -5.46 0.60 0.39
C PHE A 35 -5.28 -0.60 -0.53
N TYR A 36 -4.57 -1.62 -0.05
CA TYR A 36 -4.42 -2.87 -0.79
C TYR A 36 -5.78 -3.51 -1.08
N LEU A 37 -6.66 -3.58 -0.08
CA LEU A 37 -8.01 -4.09 -0.26
C LEU A 37 -8.78 -3.28 -1.30
N PHE A 38 -8.67 -1.96 -1.27
CA PHE A 38 -9.28 -1.08 -2.25
C PHE A 38 -8.82 -1.43 -3.68
N LEU A 39 -7.52 -1.63 -3.86
CA LEU A 39 -6.97 -1.99 -5.17
C LEU A 39 -7.49 -3.36 -5.64
N VAL A 40 -7.60 -4.31 -4.72
CA VAL A 40 -8.16 -5.64 -5.05
C VAL A 40 -9.62 -5.51 -5.48
N ILE A 41 -10.41 -4.73 -4.76
CA ILE A 41 -11.83 -4.50 -5.10
C ILE A 41 -11.93 -3.86 -6.48
N LEU A 42 -11.13 -2.85 -6.78
CA LEU A 42 -11.13 -2.21 -8.10
C LEU A 42 -10.75 -3.19 -9.20
N SER A 43 -9.72 -3.99 -8.98
CA SER A 43 -9.27 -4.98 -9.97
C SER A 43 -10.34 -6.02 -10.25
N VAL A 44 -10.97 -6.55 -9.21
CA VAL A 44 -12.01 -7.56 -9.35
C VAL A 44 -13.24 -6.97 -10.05
N ALA A 45 -13.63 -5.75 -9.70
CA ALA A 45 -14.76 -5.07 -10.34
C ALA A 45 -14.47 -4.73 -11.81
N ALA A 46 -13.20 -4.51 -12.16
CA ALA A 46 -12.81 -4.19 -13.53
C ALA A 46 -12.89 -5.40 -14.46
N ILE A 47 -12.78 -6.62 -13.94
CA ILE A 47 -12.79 -7.83 -14.76
C ILE A 47 -14.06 -7.93 -15.63
N PRO A 48 -15.29 -7.88 -15.08
CA PRO A 48 -16.49 -7.96 -15.92
C PRO A 48 -16.64 -6.75 -16.84
N LEU A 49 -16.16 -5.59 -16.46
CA LEU A 49 -16.20 -4.40 -17.31
C LEU A 49 -15.26 -4.55 -18.50
N ASP A 50 -14.07 -5.11 -18.28
CA ASP A 50 -13.15 -5.39 -19.38
C ASP A 50 -13.74 -6.40 -20.36
N ILE A 51 -14.38 -7.44 -19.85
CA ILE A 51 -15.01 -8.45 -20.69
C ILE A 51 -16.16 -7.86 -21.49
N ALA A 52 -16.99 -7.00 -20.86
CA ALA A 52 -18.17 -6.43 -21.51
C ALA A 52 -17.83 -5.36 -22.54
N ILE A 53 -16.86 -4.47 -22.22
CA ILE A 53 -16.53 -3.31 -23.05
C ILE A 53 -15.45 -3.62 -24.06
N PHE A 54 -14.48 -4.45 -23.67
CA PHE A 54 -13.32 -4.79 -24.49
C PHE A 54 -13.17 -6.30 -24.66
N PRO A 55 -14.17 -6.99 -25.24
CA PRO A 55 -14.18 -8.47 -25.28
C PRO A 55 -13.04 -9.08 -26.09
N TYR A 56 -12.42 -8.31 -26.98
CA TYR A 56 -11.33 -8.80 -27.83
C TYR A 56 -9.95 -8.42 -27.33
N ASN A 57 -9.87 -7.72 -26.17
CA ASN A 57 -8.61 -7.31 -25.58
C ASN A 57 -8.31 -8.15 -24.34
N GLU A 58 -7.48 -9.17 -24.50
CA GLU A 58 -7.16 -10.11 -23.41
C GLU A 58 -6.36 -9.45 -22.27
N TRP A 59 -5.68 -8.35 -22.58
CA TRP A 59 -4.83 -7.67 -21.58
C TRP A 59 -5.61 -6.82 -20.56
N GLY A 60 -6.94 -6.71 -20.69
CA GLY A 60 -7.78 -5.99 -19.74
C GLY A 60 -7.47 -4.49 -19.66
N PRO A 61 -7.96 -3.69 -20.65
CA PRO A 61 -7.61 -2.25 -20.68
C PRO A 61 -7.98 -1.47 -19.44
N ILE A 62 -9.15 -1.74 -18.83
CA ILE A 62 -9.58 -1.03 -17.61
C ILE A 62 -8.68 -1.41 -16.44
N ASN A 63 -8.42 -2.69 -16.25
CA ASN A 63 -7.54 -3.18 -15.18
C ASN A 63 -6.13 -2.65 -15.34
N THR A 64 -5.62 -2.61 -16.56
CA THR A 64 -4.28 -2.08 -16.85
C THR A 64 -4.21 -0.59 -16.52
N THR A 65 -5.25 0.17 -16.88
CA THR A 65 -5.30 1.60 -16.55
C THR A 65 -5.30 1.83 -15.04
N ILE A 66 -6.07 1.04 -14.30
CA ILE A 66 -6.07 1.11 -12.83
C ILE A 66 -4.68 0.82 -12.28
N ALA A 67 -4.02 -0.22 -12.79
CA ALA A 67 -2.67 -0.59 -12.34
C ALA A 67 -1.66 0.54 -12.58
N ILE A 68 -1.73 1.18 -13.74
CA ILE A 68 -0.84 2.30 -14.07
C ILE A 68 -1.10 3.49 -13.14
N LEU A 69 -2.36 3.86 -12.94
CA LEU A 69 -2.72 5.02 -12.11
C LEU A 69 -2.41 4.82 -10.63
N THR A 70 -2.45 3.58 -10.15
CA THR A 70 -2.22 3.28 -8.73
C THR A 70 -0.82 2.76 -8.44
N PHE A 71 0.03 2.65 -9.45
CA PHE A 71 1.39 2.13 -9.28
C PHE A 71 2.19 2.92 -8.25
N PHE A 72 2.28 4.25 -8.43
CA PHE A 72 3.07 5.09 -7.53
C PHE A 72 2.49 5.15 -6.11
N PRO A 73 1.20 5.37 -5.88
CA PRO A 73 0.68 5.34 -4.51
C PRO A 73 0.85 3.98 -3.85
N TYR A 74 0.80 2.88 -4.63
CA TYR A 74 1.03 1.55 -4.07
C TYR A 74 2.47 1.37 -3.60
N ILE A 75 3.45 1.70 -4.43
CA ILE A 75 4.85 1.54 -4.03
C ILE A 75 5.23 2.54 -2.94
N SER A 76 4.64 3.73 -2.91
CA SER A 76 4.94 4.71 -1.86
C SER A 76 4.38 4.27 -0.51
N VAL A 77 3.14 3.76 -0.44
CA VAL A 77 2.60 3.25 0.82
C VAL A 77 3.32 1.98 1.26
N THR A 78 3.76 1.15 0.33
CA THR A 78 4.55 -0.03 0.66
C THR A 78 5.89 0.37 1.28
N ALA A 79 6.56 1.36 0.71
CA ALA A 79 7.81 1.89 1.27
C ALA A 79 7.56 2.43 2.68
N ARG A 80 6.53 3.25 2.87
CA ARG A 80 6.20 3.81 4.18
C ARG A 80 5.81 2.71 5.18
N ARG A 81 5.19 1.63 4.73
CA ARG A 81 4.86 0.49 5.59
C ARG A 81 6.10 -0.26 6.05
N LEU A 82 7.08 -0.44 5.15
CA LEU A 82 8.38 -1.02 5.52
C LEU A 82 9.12 -0.09 6.48
N HIS A 83 9.04 1.22 6.27
CA HIS A 83 9.63 2.20 7.18
C HIS A 83 9.05 2.10 8.59
N ASP A 84 7.77 1.74 8.71
CA ASP A 84 7.13 1.60 10.02
C ASP A 84 7.78 0.50 10.86
N SER A 85 8.33 -0.52 10.22
CA SER A 85 9.09 -1.59 10.87
C SER A 85 10.61 -1.33 10.86
N ASN A 86 11.00 -0.10 10.53
CA ASN A 86 12.41 0.34 10.44
C ASN A 86 13.21 -0.36 9.35
N TYR A 87 12.54 -0.77 8.27
CA TYR A 87 13.18 -1.35 7.09
C TYR A 87 13.18 -0.35 5.95
N SER A 88 14.20 -0.44 5.09
CA SER A 88 14.28 0.39 3.90
C SER A 88 13.16 0.04 2.92
N GLY A 89 12.55 1.06 2.32
CA GLY A 89 11.51 0.85 1.29
C GLY A 89 12.03 0.12 0.05
N TRP A 90 13.32 0.17 -0.21
CA TRP A 90 13.91 -0.56 -1.33
C TRP A 90 13.80 -2.07 -1.18
N LEU A 91 13.58 -2.57 0.05
CA LEU A 91 13.41 -4.00 0.29
C LEU A 91 12.15 -4.56 -0.38
N GLN A 92 11.19 -3.72 -0.77
CA GLN A 92 10.03 -4.19 -1.53
C GLN A 92 10.42 -4.80 -2.88
N LEU A 93 11.60 -4.46 -3.40
CA LEU A 93 12.11 -5.06 -4.64
C LEU A 93 12.38 -6.56 -4.49
N LEU A 94 12.50 -7.05 -3.26
CA LEU A 94 12.70 -8.49 -3.02
C LEU A 94 11.51 -9.32 -3.50
N VAL A 95 10.32 -8.72 -3.67
CA VAL A 95 9.16 -9.46 -4.19
C VAL A 95 9.34 -9.90 -5.64
N ILE A 96 10.30 -9.32 -6.36
CA ILE A 96 10.66 -9.76 -7.70
C ILE A 96 11.19 -11.19 -7.67
N THR A 97 11.84 -11.58 -6.56
CA THR A 97 12.26 -12.96 -6.34
C THR A 97 11.17 -13.70 -5.57
N ILE A 98 10.94 -14.96 -5.92
CA ILE A 98 9.91 -15.76 -5.24
C ILE A 98 10.24 -15.93 -3.75
N ILE A 99 11.51 -16.15 -3.44
CA ILE A 99 11.97 -16.32 -2.05
C ILE A 99 11.77 -15.03 -1.25
N GLY A 100 11.98 -13.87 -1.87
CA GLY A 100 11.86 -12.58 -1.22
C GLY A 100 10.43 -12.16 -0.86
N ILE A 101 9.41 -12.81 -1.44
CA ILE A 101 8.01 -12.50 -1.14
C ILE A 101 7.69 -12.78 0.33
N ILE A 102 8.20 -13.88 0.88
CA ILE A 102 7.90 -14.30 2.25
C ILE A 102 8.36 -13.28 3.28
N PRO A 103 9.64 -12.85 3.33
CA PRO A 103 10.06 -11.86 4.32
C PRO A 103 9.37 -10.51 4.14
N VAL A 104 9.12 -10.08 2.90
CA VAL A 104 8.43 -8.80 2.67
C VAL A 104 7.00 -8.86 3.21
N LEU A 105 6.27 -9.95 2.98
CA LEU A 105 4.93 -10.11 3.53
C LEU A 105 4.94 -10.08 5.07
N ILE A 106 5.91 -10.73 5.69
CA ILE A 106 6.05 -10.72 7.15
C ILE A 106 6.25 -9.28 7.64
N TRP A 107 7.14 -8.53 7.00
CA TRP A 107 7.42 -7.15 7.38
C TRP A 107 6.21 -6.24 7.21
N LEU A 108 5.37 -6.48 6.20
CA LEU A 108 4.17 -5.69 5.96
C LEU A 108 3.07 -5.98 6.99
N ILE A 109 3.02 -7.21 7.50
CA ILE A 109 1.99 -7.67 8.43
C ILE A 109 2.35 -7.32 9.88
N GLN A 110 3.65 -7.40 10.23
CA GLN A 110 4.06 -7.26 11.61
C GLN A 110 3.78 -5.87 12.16
N LYS A 111 3.68 -5.79 13.50
CA LYS A 111 3.54 -4.51 14.17
C LYS A 111 4.75 -3.63 13.89
N GLY A 112 4.50 -2.35 13.63
CA GLY A 112 5.56 -1.39 13.39
C GLY A 112 6.41 -1.13 14.63
N TYR A 113 7.50 -0.42 14.43
CA TYR A 113 8.39 0.00 15.50
C TYR A 113 7.62 0.93 16.44
N GLU A 114 7.63 0.66 17.75
CA GLU A 114 6.79 1.42 18.68
C GLU A 114 7.25 2.86 18.85
N ASP A 115 8.55 3.06 18.92
CA ASP A 115 9.15 4.37 19.11
C ASP A 115 9.41 5.07 17.78
N GLU A 116 9.90 6.30 17.86
CA GLU A 116 10.43 6.96 16.69
C GLU A 116 11.58 6.13 16.12
N ASN A 117 11.62 5.97 14.82
CA ASN A 117 12.73 5.31 14.15
C ASN A 117 13.33 6.25 13.11
N ARG A 118 14.30 5.76 12.32
CA ARG A 118 15.00 6.60 11.33
C ARG A 118 14.08 7.18 10.25
N PHE A 119 12.82 6.73 10.16
CA PHE A 119 11.87 7.22 9.17
C PHE A 119 10.79 8.11 9.76
N GLY A 120 10.80 8.36 11.05
CA GLY A 120 9.88 9.27 11.70
C GLY A 120 9.19 8.71 12.92
N VAL A 121 8.17 9.41 13.39
CA VAL A 121 7.40 9.03 14.56
C VAL A 121 6.41 7.92 14.23
N ASN A 122 6.02 7.18 15.26
CA ASN A 122 5.02 6.12 15.11
C ASN A 122 3.70 6.74 14.63
N PRO A 123 3.15 6.28 13.50
CA PRO A 123 1.92 6.87 12.94
C PRO A 123 0.68 6.61 13.79
N LEU A 124 0.73 5.66 14.74
CA LEU A 124 -0.38 5.37 15.64
C LEU A 124 -0.38 6.24 16.88
N VAL A 125 0.64 7.06 17.08
CA VAL A 125 0.74 7.96 18.23
C VAL A 125 0.49 9.38 17.78
N ASN A 126 -0.52 10.00 18.37
CA ASN A 126 -0.84 11.39 18.12
C ASN A 126 -0.13 12.24 19.17
N SER A 127 0.81 13.02 18.79
CA SER A 127 1.56 13.89 19.69
C SER A 127 0.88 15.23 19.90
#